data_ad16e85c65104911670f9a8131605c5c
#
_entry.id   ad16e85c65104911670f9a8131605c5c
#
_cell.length_a   1.000
_cell.length_b   1.000
_cell.length_c   1.000
_cell.angle_alpha   90.00
_cell.angle_beta   90.00
_cell.angle_gamma   90.00
#
_symmetry.space_group_name_H-M   'P 1'
#
loop_
_entity.id
_entity.type
_entity.pdbx_description
1 polymer ?
#
loop_
_entity_poly.entity_id
_entity_poly.type
_entity_poly.pdbx_seq_one_letter_code
_entity_poly.pdbx_strand_id
1 'polypeptide(L)'
;MSLPASAAKFDPARAHEYAEQSRIALAGYDACHELAACMLASAIGASDARILVAGAGGTGQEICVSAALEPGWRFTAVDPSVPMLALARSNVEAAGVGARTTFVEDGVDTLPDAPAFDGATLIGVLHHVPGDDAKAALLRAIARRLKPGAPLVIAGNHRRYADHPRLLDAWQQRWRMKGATPDAVRAQLTKILQGADPPASEEAVFDLLNDAGFDAPLRFFASLFWGAWIAVRRA
;
A
#
# COMPACT_ATOMS: atom_id res chain seq x y z
N MET A 1 -23.53 9.50 0.50
CA MET A 1 -22.81 8.34 -0.09
C MET A 1 -22.24 7.53 1.06
N SER A 2 -22.55 6.23 1.12
CA SER A 2 -22.03 5.34 2.18
C SER A 2 -20.54 5.14 1.97
N LEU A 3 -19.71 5.35 3.00
CA LEU A 3 -18.28 5.06 2.95
C LEU A 3 -18.07 3.60 2.50
N PRO A 4 -17.07 3.31 1.65
CA PRO A 4 -16.80 1.94 1.22
C PRO A 4 -16.56 1.06 2.45
N ALA A 5 -17.03 -0.19 2.39
CA ALA A 5 -16.97 -1.15 3.50
C ALA A 5 -15.54 -1.38 4.05
N SER A 6 -14.51 -1.01 3.31
CA SER A 6 -13.11 -1.02 3.73
C SER A 6 -12.78 0.03 4.81
N ALA A 7 -13.36 1.23 4.75
CA ALA A 7 -13.10 2.30 5.73
C ALA A 7 -13.69 1.97 7.12
N ALA A 8 -14.78 1.21 7.18
CA ALA A 8 -15.41 0.80 8.44
C ALA A 8 -14.66 -0.30 9.21
N LYS A 9 -13.61 -0.92 8.61
CA LYS A 9 -12.85 -2.03 9.22
C LYS A 9 -11.80 -1.59 10.24
N PHE A 10 -11.47 -0.30 10.32
CA PHE A 10 -10.34 0.20 11.10
C PHE A 10 -10.82 1.00 12.32
N ASP A 11 -10.82 0.33 13.49
CA ASP A 11 -11.15 0.92 14.78
C ASP A 11 -9.91 1.62 15.38
N PRO A 12 -10.01 2.88 15.87
CA PRO A 12 -8.90 3.60 16.51
C PRO A 12 -8.25 2.86 17.70
N ALA A 13 -9.05 2.11 18.47
CA ALA A 13 -8.55 1.33 19.61
C ALA A 13 -7.56 0.21 19.18
N ARG A 14 -7.57 -0.18 17.90
CA ARG A 14 -6.73 -1.23 17.31
C ARG A 14 -5.50 -0.70 16.59
N ALA A 15 -5.30 0.60 16.56
CA ALA A 15 -4.23 1.24 15.80
C ALA A 15 -2.83 0.78 16.26
N HIS A 16 -2.63 0.60 17.57
CA HIS A 16 -1.35 0.09 18.10
C HIS A 16 -1.07 -1.37 17.72
N GLU A 17 -2.12 -2.19 17.67
CA GLU A 17 -1.99 -3.58 17.22
C GLU A 17 -1.70 -3.67 15.72
N TYR A 18 -2.11 -2.67 14.96
CA TYR A 18 -1.99 -2.69 13.50
C TYR A 18 -0.54 -2.79 13.02
N ALA A 19 0.38 -2.03 13.62
CA ALA A 19 1.79 -2.04 13.22
C ALA A 19 2.45 -3.41 13.48
N GLU A 20 2.12 -4.07 14.59
CA GLU A 20 2.59 -5.41 14.89
C GLU A 20 1.96 -6.44 13.96
N GLN A 21 0.64 -6.40 13.77
CA GLN A 21 -0.08 -7.30 12.89
C GLN A 21 0.39 -7.18 11.43
N SER A 22 0.71 -5.99 10.96
CA SER A 22 1.25 -5.78 9.62
C SER A 22 2.60 -6.47 9.44
N ARG A 23 3.50 -6.39 10.44
CA ARG A 23 4.79 -7.08 10.43
C ARG A 23 4.68 -8.61 10.54
N ILE A 24 3.62 -9.10 11.18
CA ILE A 24 3.32 -10.54 11.19
C ILE A 24 2.76 -10.96 9.82
N ALA A 25 1.81 -10.21 9.29
CA ALA A 25 1.17 -10.52 8.01
C ALA A 25 2.16 -10.47 6.84
N LEU A 26 3.05 -9.49 6.81
CA LEU A 26 4.09 -9.36 5.80
C LEU A 26 5.46 -9.74 6.39
N ALA A 27 5.94 -10.93 6.08
CA ALA A 27 7.33 -11.30 6.38
C ALA A 27 8.28 -10.43 5.54
N GLY A 28 9.15 -9.67 6.21
CA GLY A 28 10.01 -8.68 5.55
C GLY A 28 9.31 -7.32 5.35
N TYR A 29 8.38 -6.97 6.23
CA TYR A 29 7.66 -5.69 6.20
C TYR A 29 8.60 -4.49 6.05
N ASP A 30 9.60 -4.37 6.93
CA ASP A 30 10.55 -3.25 6.88
C ASP A 30 11.38 -3.28 5.58
N ALA A 31 11.88 -4.45 5.17
CA ALA A 31 12.62 -4.62 3.91
C ALA A 31 11.77 -4.25 2.67
N CYS A 32 10.47 -4.56 2.67
CA CYS A 32 9.58 -4.17 1.58
C CYS A 32 9.50 -2.64 1.44
N HIS A 33 9.34 -1.92 2.56
CA HIS A 33 9.26 -0.46 2.55
C HIS A 33 10.60 0.21 2.23
N GLU A 34 11.71 -0.32 2.74
CA GLU A 34 13.06 0.14 2.41
C GLU A 34 13.36 -0.01 0.91
N LEU A 35 13.10 -1.20 0.35
CA LEU A 35 13.27 -1.44 -1.08
C LEU A 35 12.33 -0.59 -1.93
N ALA A 36 11.08 -0.38 -1.49
CA ALA A 36 10.14 0.51 -2.15
C ALA A 36 10.68 1.94 -2.23
N ALA A 37 11.25 2.49 -1.14
CA ALA A 37 11.88 3.79 -1.12
C ALA A 37 13.10 3.85 -2.05
N CYS A 38 13.96 2.82 -2.04
CA CYS A 38 15.13 2.74 -2.91
C CYS A 38 14.73 2.70 -4.40
N MET A 39 13.73 1.89 -4.75
CA MET A 39 13.23 1.78 -6.13
C MET A 39 12.63 3.10 -6.61
N LEU A 40 11.85 3.76 -5.75
CA LEU A 40 11.24 5.04 -6.07
C LEU A 40 12.31 6.14 -6.25
N ALA A 41 13.29 6.24 -5.34
CA ALA A 41 14.38 7.19 -5.42
C ALA A 41 15.25 7.00 -6.66
N SER A 42 15.58 5.74 -6.96
CA SER A 42 16.35 5.37 -8.16
C SER A 42 15.65 5.77 -9.45
N ALA A 43 14.32 5.67 -9.52
CA ALA A 43 13.55 6.00 -10.71
C ALA A 43 13.29 7.50 -10.87
N ILE A 44 13.13 8.25 -9.78
CA ILE A 44 12.86 9.69 -9.81
C ILE A 44 14.14 10.49 -10.02
N GLY A 45 15.22 10.17 -9.31
CA GLY A 45 16.53 10.84 -9.43
C GLY A 45 16.54 12.33 -9.04
N ALA A 46 15.43 12.87 -8.51
CA ALA A 46 15.30 14.29 -8.12
C ALA A 46 15.24 14.41 -6.59
N SER A 47 15.94 15.40 -6.03
CA SER A 47 16.05 15.62 -4.59
C SER A 47 14.86 16.35 -3.95
N ASP A 48 13.95 16.93 -4.73
CA ASP A 48 12.83 17.78 -4.29
C ASP A 48 11.46 17.28 -4.78
N ALA A 49 11.30 15.97 -4.99
CA ALA A 49 10.14 15.36 -5.58
C ALA A 49 8.87 15.47 -4.70
N ARG A 50 7.72 15.46 -5.37
CA ARG A 50 6.39 15.39 -4.77
C ARG A 50 5.84 13.97 -4.92
N ILE A 51 5.60 13.30 -3.81
CA ILE A 51 5.19 11.90 -3.77
C ILE A 51 3.72 11.80 -3.34
N LEU A 52 2.91 11.08 -4.12
CA LEU A 52 1.56 10.68 -3.74
C LEU A 52 1.64 9.33 -2.98
N VAL A 53 1.13 9.30 -1.76
CA VAL A 53 0.99 8.08 -0.96
C VAL A 53 -0.48 7.73 -0.90
N ALA A 54 -0.90 6.78 -1.72
CA ALA A 54 -2.29 6.36 -1.83
C ALA A 54 -2.57 5.21 -0.85
N GLY A 55 -3.59 5.38 0.03
CA GLY A 55 -3.85 4.48 1.14
C GLY A 55 -2.78 4.58 2.21
N ALA A 56 -2.44 5.80 2.61
CA ALA A 56 -1.37 6.12 3.55
C ALA A 56 -1.68 5.72 5.00
N GLY A 57 -2.88 5.21 5.26
CA GLY A 57 -3.35 4.88 6.60
C GLY A 57 -2.55 3.76 7.27
N GLY A 58 -2.37 3.86 8.58
CA GLY A 58 -1.67 2.87 9.39
C GLY A 58 -0.33 3.35 9.91
N THR A 59 0.76 2.71 9.51
CA THR A 59 2.07 3.04 10.09
C THR A 59 2.71 4.29 9.51
N GLY A 60 2.36 4.72 8.28
CA GLY A 60 3.07 5.77 7.56
C GLY A 60 4.53 5.41 7.25
N GLN A 61 4.87 4.12 7.27
CA GLN A 61 6.26 3.64 7.15
C GLN A 61 6.90 4.05 5.83
N GLU A 62 6.16 3.97 4.73
CA GLU A 62 6.62 4.38 3.40
C GLU A 62 7.02 5.86 3.35
N ILE A 63 6.31 6.73 4.08
CA ILE A 63 6.66 8.14 4.20
C ILE A 63 7.94 8.31 5.02
N CYS A 64 7.99 7.68 6.19
CA CYS A 64 9.14 7.81 7.10
C CYS A 64 10.44 7.32 6.45
N VAL A 65 10.40 6.15 5.79
CA VAL A 65 11.60 5.57 5.15
C VAL A 65 12.02 6.39 3.93
N SER A 66 11.07 6.79 3.07
CA SER A 66 11.37 7.61 1.89
C SER A 66 11.89 8.99 2.29
N ALA A 67 11.34 9.60 3.35
CA ALA A 67 11.78 10.90 3.84
C ALA A 67 13.16 10.87 4.50
N ALA A 68 13.56 9.75 5.08
CA ALA A 68 14.91 9.53 5.63
C ALA A 68 15.94 9.37 4.50
N LEU A 69 15.57 8.69 3.41
CA LEU A 69 16.42 8.52 2.23
C LEU A 69 16.55 9.82 1.44
N GLU A 70 15.42 10.54 1.24
CA GLU A 70 15.33 11.76 0.42
C GLU A 70 14.78 12.92 1.27
N PRO A 71 15.64 13.69 1.96
CA PRO A 71 15.22 14.76 2.88
C PRO A 71 14.47 15.93 2.22
N GLY A 72 14.58 16.12 0.91
CA GLY A 72 13.88 17.17 0.16
C GLY A 72 12.48 16.81 -0.29
N TRP A 73 12.10 15.52 -0.25
CA TRP A 73 10.81 15.08 -0.75
C TRP A 73 9.63 15.58 0.09
N ARG A 74 8.52 15.85 -0.60
CA ARG A 74 7.25 16.25 0.00
C ARG A 74 6.19 15.21 -0.32
N PHE A 75 5.30 14.93 0.64
CA PHE A 75 4.32 13.86 0.55
C PHE A 75 2.90 14.40 0.58
N THR A 76 2.02 13.79 -0.22
CA THR A 76 0.58 13.91 -0.08
C THR A 76 0.04 12.54 0.28
N ALA A 77 -0.33 12.38 1.54
CA ALA A 77 -0.83 11.16 2.15
C ALA A 77 -2.35 11.13 2.09
N VAL A 78 -2.92 10.19 1.34
CA VAL A 78 -4.36 10.11 1.09
C VAL A 78 -4.91 8.80 1.64
N ASP A 79 -5.92 8.86 2.49
CA ASP A 79 -6.63 7.67 2.99
C ASP A 79 -8.07 8.04 3.39
N PRO A 80 -9.10 7.28 2.95
CA PRO A 80 -10.48 7.55 3.36
C PRO A 80 -10.81 7.14 4.81
N SER A 81 -9.90 6.43 5.48
CA SER A 81 -10.06 6.01 6.87
C SER A 81 -9.46 7.04 7.81
N VAL A 82 -10.31 7.91 8.38
CA VAL A 82 -9.89 8.94 9.36
C VAL A 82 -9.03 8.36 10.49
N PRO A 83 -9.40 7.24 11.15
CA PRO A 83 -8.58 6.69 12.24
C PRO A 83 -7.22 6.17 11.76
N MET A 84 -7.16 5.57 10.57
CA MET A 84 -5.91 5.06 10.02
C MET A 84 -4.98 6.18 9.58
N LEU A 85 -5.52 7.23 8.97
CA LEU A 85 -4.74 8.41 8.60
C LEU A 85 -4.24 9.19 9.84
N ALA A 86 -5.03 9.25 10.90
CA ALA A 86 -4.61 9.85 12.17
C ALA A 86 -3.40 9.10 12.80
N LEU A 87 -3.39 7.76 12.72
CA LEU A 87 -2.25 6.95 13.17
C LEU A 87 -1.00 7.23 12.32
N ALA A 88 -1.14 7.23 11.00
CA ALA A 88 -0.04 7.55 10.09
C ALA A 88 0.51 8.96 10.37
N ARG A 89 -0.37 9.94 10.56
CA ARG A 89 0.00 11.33 10.92
C ARG A 89 0.85 11.36 12.20
N SER A 90 0.40 10.68 13.25
CA SER A 90 1.13 10.64 14.52
C SER A 90 2.54 10.08 14.36
N ASN A 91 2.69 8.99 13.61
CA ASN A 91 4.01 8.38 13.36
C ASN A 91 4.92 9.27 12.49
N VAL A 92 4.37 9.89 11.44
CA VAL A 92 5.08 10.80 10.53
C VAL A 92 5.52 12.08 11.25
N GLU A 93 4.69 12.63 12.14
CA GLU A 93 5.03 13.78 12.98
C GLU A 93 6.13 13.41 14.00
N ALA A 94 6.03 12.25 14.65
CA ALA A 94 7.06 11.73 15.56
C ALA A 94 8.41 11.50 14.86
N ALA A 95 8.39 11.15 13.57
CA ALA A 95 9.58 11.03 12.73
C ALA A 95 10.13 12.39 12.22
N GLY A 96 9.50 13.52 12.56
CA GLY A 96 9.92 14.85 12.12
C GLY A 96 9.58 15.19 10.65
N VAL A 97 8.69 14.41 10.02
CA VAL A 97 8.33 14.57 8.59
C VAL A 97 7.01 15.32 8.40
N GLY A 98 6.29 15.64 9.47
CA GLY A 98 4.97 16.27 9.42
C GLY A 98 4.92 17.56 8.60
N ALA A 99 5.92 18.44 8.72
CA ALA A 99 5.99 19.71 7.97
C ALA A 99 6.13 19.53 6.43
N ARG A 100 6.49 18.32 5.97
CA ARG A 100 6.65 17.95 4.55
C ARG A 100 5.53 17.06 4.05
N THR A 101 4.52 16.75 4.89
CA THR A 101 3.43 15.84 4.58
C THR A 101 2.08 16.55 4.68
N THR A 102 1.32 16.54 3.58
CA THR A 102 -0.10 16.96 3.55
C THR A 102 -0.95 15.71 3.68
N PHE A 103 -1.90 15.71 4.64
CA PHE A 103 -2.81 14.59 4.86
C PHE A 103 -4.20 14.93 4.34
N VAL A 104 -4.78 14.03 3.53
CA VAL A 104 -6.09 14.17 2.89
C VAL A 104 -6.97 12.99 3.31
N GLU A 105 -8.03 13.29 4.05
CA GLU A 105 -9.00 12.31 4.59
C GLU A 105 -10.08 12.01 3.54
N ASP A 106 -9.68 11.46 2.39
CA ASP A 106 -10.59 11.13 1.30
C ASP A 106 -9.95 10.12 0.32
N GLY A 107 -10.64 9.83 -0.79
CA GLY A 107 -10.11 9.03 -1.89
C GLY A 107 -9.11 9.79 -2.78
N VAL A 108 -8.25 9.06 -3.50
CA VAL A 108 -7.32 9.66 -4.47
C VAL A 108 -8.07 10.43 -5.57
N ASP A 109 -9.27 10.02 -5.92
CA ASP A 109 -10.11 10.64 -6.96
C ASP A 109 -10.59 12.04 -6.59
N THR A 110 -10.55 12.43 -5.32
CA THR A 110 -10.91 13.79 -4.86
C THR A 110 -9.79 14.81 -5.05
N LEU A 111 -8.55 14.36 -5.23
CA LEU A 111 -7.45 15.25 -5.56
C LEU A 111 -7.67 15.89 -6.94
N PRO A 112 -7.10 17.09 -7.20
CA PRO A 112 -7.15 17.70 -8.53
C PRO A 112 -6.73 16.74 -9.64
N ASP A 113 -7.50 16.67 -10.71
CA ASP A 113 -7.25 15.79 -11.84
C ASP A 113 -6.22 16.41 -12.79
N ALA A 114 -4.97 16.49 -12.33
CA ALA A 114 -3.85 17.07 -13.05
C ALA A 114 -2.54 16.37 -12.68
N PRO A 115 -1.60 16.21 -13.63
CA PRO A 115 -0.28 15.65 -13.38
C PRO A 115 0.54 16.54 -12.44
N ALA A 116 0.65 16.16 -11.19
CA ALA A 116 1.29 16.97 -10.14
C ALA A 116 2.41 16.23 -9.39
N PHE A 117 2.42 14.89 -9.43
CA PHE A 117 3.34 14.10 -8.63
C PHE A 117 4.45 13.47 -9.48
N ASP A 118 5.65 13.45 -8.90
CA ASP A 118 6.86 12.88 -9.49
C ASP A 118 6.96 11.37 -9.26
N GLY A 119 6.17 10.83 -8.36
CA GLY A 119 6.04 9.41 -8.08
C GLY A 119 4.88 9.11 -7.14
N ALA A 120 4.52 7.84 -7.04
CA ALA A 120 3.48 7.39 -6.10
C ALA A 120 3.81 6.04 -5.46
N THR A 121 3.18 5.78 -4.30
CA THR A 121 3.11 4.48 -3.66
C THR A 121 1.66 4.03 -3.47
N LEU A 122 1.43 2.72 -3.57
CA LEU A 122 0.17 2.02 -3.24
C LEU A 122 0.53 0.72 -2.53
N ILE A 123 0.79 0.77 -1.23
CA ILE A 123 1.30 -0.37 -0.45
C ILE A 123 0.22 -0.89 0.50
N GLY A 124 -0.14 -2.17 0.38
CA GLY A 124 -1.10 -2.81 1.27
C GLY A 124 -2.57 -2.48 1.00
N VAL A 125 -2.90 -1.90 -0.14
CA VAL A 125 -4.23 -1.34 -0.42
C VAL A 125 -5.04 -2.16 -1.43
N LEU A 126 -4.43 -2.51 -2.57
CA LEU A 126 -5.16 -3.02 -3.73
C LEU A 126 -5.99 -4.28 -3.42
N HIS A 127 -5.50 -5.16 -2.57
CA HIS A 127 -6.20 -6.38 -2.15
C HIS A 127 -7.36 -6.14 -1.16
N HIS A 128 -7.58 -4.90 -0.73
CA HIS A 128 -8.76 -4.49 0.05
C HIS A 128 -9.84 -3.83 -0.81
N VAL A 129 -9.52 -3.49 -2.05
CA VAL A 129 -10.47 -2.91 -3.01
C VAL A 129 -11.26 -4.04 -3.68
N PRO A 130 -12.61 -4.08 -3.55
CA PRO A 130 -13.40 -5.19 -4.10
C PRO A 130 -13.61 -5.06 -5.60
N GLY A 131 -13.40 -6.16 -6.32
CA GLY A 131 -13.61 -6.26 -7.76
C GLY A 131 -12.54 -5.56 -8.60
N ASP A 132 -12.31 -6.08 -9.81
CA ASP A 132 -11.23 -5.59 -10.68
C ASP A 132 -11.54 -4.21 -11.26
N ASP A 133 -12.81 -3.88 -11.48
CA ASP A 133 -13.22 -2.54 -11.95
C ASP A 133 -12.84 -1.43 -10.96
N ALA A 134 -13.05 -1.66 -9.65
CA ALA A 134 -12.70 -0.69 -8.63
C ALA A 134 -11.18 -0.58 -8.44
N LYS A 135 -10.45 -1.71 -8.54
CA LYS A 135 -8.98 -1.73 -8.55
C LYS A 135 -8.42 -0.93 -9.73
N ALA A 136 -8.96 -1.16 -10.94
CA ALA A 136 -8.58 -0.43 -12.14
C ALA A 136 -8.94 1.06 -12.04
N ALA A 137 -10.08 1.40 -11.44
CA ALA A 137 -10.48 2.80 -11.23
C ALA A 137 -9.50 3.53 -10.29
N LEU A 138 -9.07 2.89 -9.19
CA LEU A 138 -8.07 3.44 -8.27
C LEU A 138 -6.73 3.67 -8.99
N LEU A 139 -6.24 2.67 -9.74
CA LEU A 139 -4.98 2.79 -10.47
C LEU A 139 -5.04 3.89 -11.54
N ARG A 140 -6.15 4.02 -12.27
CA ARG A 140 -6.37 5.14 -13.21
C ARG A 140 -6.43 6.49 -12.50
N ALA A 141 -7.01 6.56 -11.30
CA ALA A 141 -7.03 7.78 -10.51
C ALA A 141 -5.62 8.22 -10.10
N ILE A 142 -4.75 7.28 -9.72
CA ILE A 142 -3.32 7.53 -9.44
C ILE A 142 -2.60 7.98 -10.73
N ALA A 143 -2.79 7.26 -11.85
CA ALA A 143 -2.13 7.55 -13.11
C ALA A 143 -2.39 8.99 -13.59
N ARG A 144 -3.64 9.47 -13.50
CA ARG A 144 -3.99 10.85 -13.91
C ARG A 144 -3.26 11.93 -13.10
N ARG A 145 -2.83 11.64 -11.87
CA ARG A 145 -2.16 12.56 -10.97
C ARG A 145 -0.64 12.50 -11.03
N LEU A 146 -0.12 11.45 -11.63
CA LEU A 146 1.30 11.31 -11.90
C LEU A 146 1.72 12.08 -13.16
N LYS A 147 2.91 12.62 -13.17
CA LYS A 147 3.52 13.16 -14.40
C LYS A 147 3.81 12.03 -15.39
N PRO A 148 3.81 12.28 -16.71
CA PRO A 148 4.31 11.31 -17.68
C PRO A 148 5.72 10.81 -17.31
N GLY A 149 5.94 9.50 -17.39
CA GLY A 149 7.20 8.88 -16.98
C GLY A 149 7.39 8.71 -15.46
N ALA A 150 6.47 9.17 -14.62
CA ALA A 150 6.59 9.04 -13.18
C ALA A 150 6.37 7.59 -12.71
N PRO A 151 7.17 7.09 -11.74
CA PRO A 151 7.04 5.75 -11.20
C PRO A 151 5.87 5.62 -10.21
N LEU A 152 5.26 4.42 -10.22
CA LEU A 152 4.38 3.92 -9.19
C LEU A 152 5.02 2.69 -8.54
N VAL A 153 5.23 2.71 -7.23
CA VAL A 153 5.52 1.51 -6.45
C VAL A 153 4.20 0.94 -5.92
N ILE A 154 3.92 -0.31 -6.24
CA ILE A 154 2.74 -1.03 -5.76
C ILE A 154 3.17 -2.29 -5.01
N ALA A 155 2.55 -2.57 -3.84
CA ALA A 155 2.78 -3.79 -3.09
C ALA A 155 1.48 -4.30 -2.44
N GLY A 156 1.31 -5.62 -2.42
CA GLY A 156 0.14 -6.24 -1.81
C GLY A 156 0.03 -7.72 -2.09
N ASN A 157 -1.02 -8.31 -1.54
CA ASN A 157 -1.38 -9.69 -1.88
C ASN A 157 -1.86 -9.76 -3.33
N HIS A 158 -1.37 -10.75 -4.07
CA HIS A 158 -1.59 -10.90 -5.51
C HIS A 158 -1.89 -12.33 -5.94
N ARG A 159 -2.46 -13.13 -5.01
CA ARG A 159 -2.84 -14.53 -5.28
C ARG A 159 -4.13 -14.86 -4.56
N ARG A 160 -5.02 -15.61 -5.20
CA ARG A 160 -6.20 -16.17 -4.53
C ARG A 160 -5.75 -17.13 -3.42
N TYR A 161 -6.20 -16.91 -2.21
CA TYR A 161 -5.75 -17.69 -1.05
C TYR A 161 -6.11 -19.18 -1.18
N ALA A 162 -7.29 -19.49 -1.72
CA ALA A 162 -7.77 -20.86 -1.89
C ALA A 162 -6.92 -21.72 -2.83
N ASP A 163 -6.27 -21.08 -3.82
CA ASP A 163 -5.46 -21.78 -4.83
C ASP A 163 -4.05 -22.15 -4.29
N HIS A 164 -3.68 -21.63 -3.12
CA HIS A 164 -2.34 -21.79 -2.55
C HIS A 164 -2.38 -22.26 -1.08
N PRO A 165 -2.95 -23.46 -0.77
CA PRO A 165 -3.14 -23.93 0.61
C PRO A 165 -1.81 -24.02 1.39
N ARG A 166 -0.72 -24.42 0.74
CA ARG A 166 0.60 -24.49 1.40
C ARG A 166 1.12 -23.10 1.83
N LEU A 167 0.91 -22.06 1.03
CA LEU A 167 1.25 -20.69 1.43
C LEU A 167 0.36 -20.20 2.56
N LEU A 168 -0.90 -20.58 2.54
CA LEU A 168 -1.85 -20.24 3.59
C LEU A 168 -1.46 -20.91 4.93
N ASP A 169 -1.05 -22.17 4.90
CA ASP A 169 -0.53 -22.88 6.08
C ASP A 169 0.75 -22.22 6.60
N ALA A 170 1.70 -21.90 5.72
CA ALA A 170 2.92 -21.20 6.09
C ALA A 170 2.64 -19.84 6.72
N TRP A 171 1.63 -19.11 6.23
CA TRP A 171 1.21 -17.84 6.79
C TRP A 171 0.65 -18.01 8.20
N GLN A 172 -0.16 -19.04 8.45
CA GLN A 172 -0.64 -19.38 9.77
C GLN A 172 0.51 -19.68 10.77
N GLN A 173 1.58 -20.36 10.31
CA GLN A 173 2.76 -20.59 11.18
C GLN A 173 3.43 -19.27 11.60
N ARG A 174 3.37 -18.22 10.78
CA ARG A 174 3.90 -16.89 11.16
C ARG A 174 3.21 -16.33 12.40
N TRP A 175 1.87 -16.40 12.47
CA TRP A 175 1.14 -15.97 13.67
C TRP A 175 1.50 -16.84 14.88
N ARG A 176 1.61 -18.15 14.68
CA ARG A 176 2.05 -19.07 15.77
C ARG A 176 3.45 -18.75 16.27
N MET A 177 4.40 -18.45 15.39
CA MET A 177 5.76 -18.01 15.76
C MET A 177 5.75 -16.72 16.60
N LYS A 178 4.71 -15.91 16.49
CA LYS A 178 4.52 -14.68 17.27
C LYS A 178 3.60 -14.88 18.49
N GLY A 179 3.35 -16.13 18.88
CA GLY A 179 2.65 -16.48 20.10
C GLY A 179 1.12 -16.59 19.98
N ALA A 180 0.57 -16.46 18.76
CA ALA A 180 -0.88 -16.60 18.58
C ALA A 180 -1.35 -18.03 18.87
N THR A 181 -2.45 -18.15 19.64
CA THR A 181 -3.10 -19.44 19.90
C THR A 181 -3.77 -19.98 18.62
N PRO A 182 -4.04 -21.30 18.54
CA PRO A 182 -4.75 -21.87 17.38
C PRO A 182 -6.10 -21.18 17.09
N ASP A 183 -6.83 -20.77 18.13
CA ASP A 183 -8.12 -20.06 17.97
C ASP A 183 -7.91 -18.64 17.41
N ALA A 184 -6.90 -17.92 17.90
CA ALA A 184 -6.55 -16.60 17.40
C ALA A 184 -6.12 -16.66 15.92
N VAL A 185 -5.35 -17.69 15.53
CA VAL A 185 -4.94 -17.91 14.13
C VAL A 185 -6.17 -18.16 13.26
N ARG A 186 -7.11 -19.02 13.68
CA ARG A 186 -8.35 -19.27 12.93
C ARG A 186 -9.20 -18.02 12.77
N ALA A 187 -9.36 -17.25 13.84
CA ALA A 187 -10.11 -15.99 13.80
C ALA A 187 -9.48 -14.96 12.86
N GLN A 188 -8.14 -14.82 12.89
CA GLN A 188 -7.40 -13.93 12.00
C GLN A 188 -7.52 -14.35 10.54
N LEU A 189 -7.37 -15.65 10.26
CA LEU A 189 -7.53 -16.20 8.92
C LEU A 189 -8.93 -15.94 8.37
N THR A 190 -9.98 -16.18 9.17
CA THR A 190 -11.36 -15.90 8.78
C THR A 190 -11.54 -14.42 8.40
N LYS A 191 -11.00 -13.49 9.17
CA LYS A 191 -11.06 -12.05 8.86
C LYS A 191 -10.38 -11.71 7.53
N ILE A 192 -9.22 -12.31 7.27
CA ILE A 192 -8.47 -12.09 6.02
C ILE A 192 -9.28 -12.61 4.83
N LEU A 193 -9.76 -13.84 4.91
CA LEU A 193 -10.53 -14.48 3.82
C LEU A 193 -11.85 -13.77 3.51
N GLN A 194 -12.48 -13.14 4.51
CA GLN A 194 -13.70 -12.37 4.33
C GLN A 194 -13.46 -10.91 3.91
N GLY A 195 -12.29 -10.38 4.21
CA GLY A 195 -11.99 -8.96 4.12
C GLY A 195 -11.06 -8.56 2.98
N ALA A 196 -10.50 -9.51 2.25
CA ALA A 196 -9.57 -9.24 1.18
C ALA A 196 -10.01 -9.90 -0.14
N ASP A 197 -9.82 -9.17 -1.22
CA ASP A 197 -10.07 -9.58 -2.60
C ASP A 197 -8.80 -9.30 -3.44
N PRO A 198 -7.74 -10.12 -3.27
CA PRO A 198 -6.50 -9.91 -4.00
C PRO A 198 -6.68 -10.18 -5.50
N PRO A 199 -5.90 -9.51 -6.38
CA PRO A 199 -5.74 -9.95 -7.76
C PRO A 199 -5.41 -11.44 -7.83
N ALA A 200 -5.92 -12.13 -8.85
CA ALA A 200 -5.85 -13.59 -8.92
C ALA A 200 -4.43 -14.14 -9.08
N SER A 201 -3.54 -13.35 -9.71
CA SER A 201 -2.15 -13.72 -10.01
C SER A 201 -1.29 -12.47 -10.22
N GLU A 202 0.00 -12.67 -10.48
CA GLU A 202 0.91 -11.60 -10.88
C GLU A 202 0.50 -11.00 -12.24
N GLU A 203 0.08 -11.83 -13.18
CA GLU A 203 -0.41 -11.41 -14.49
C GLU A 203 -1.65 -10.50 -14.34
N ALA A 204 -2.56 -10.82 -13.43
CA ALA A 204 -3.71 -9.97 -13.16
C ALA A 204 -3.30 -8.58 -12.59
N VAL A 205 -2.22 -8.50 -11.81
CA VAL A 205 -1.65 -7.20 -11.39
C VAL A 205 -1.10 -6.44 -12.61
N PHE A 206 -0.43 -7.13 -13.53
CA PHE A 206 0.14 -6.53 -14.74
C PHE A 206 -0.95 -6.01 -15.68
N ASP A 207 -2.01 -6.78 -15.86
CA ASP A 207 -3.18 -6.37 -16.66
C ASP A 207 -3.84 -5.10 -16.09
N LEU A 208 -4.08 -5.07 -14.77
CA LEU A 208 -4.62 -3.90 -14.08
C LEU A 208 -3.74 -2.65 -14.24
N LEU A 209 -2.42 -2.80 -14.14
CA LEU A 209 -1.46 -1.71 -14.33
C LEU A 209 -1.44 -1.24 -15.78
N ASN A 210 -1.40 -2.17 -16.73
CA ASN A 210 -1.41 -1.87 -18.16
C ASN A 210 -2.69 -1.13 -18.56
N ASP A 211 -3.86 -1.58 -18.10
CA ASP A 211 -5.16 -0.94 -18.37
C ASP A 211 -5.29 0.45 -17.72
N ALA A 212 -4.55 0.70 -16.64
CA ALA A 212 -4.48 1.99 -15.99
C ALA A 212 -3.44 2.95 -16.60
N GLY A 213 -2.68 2.51 -17.60
CA GLY A 213 -1.72 3.36 -18.31
C GLY A 213 -0.29 3.30 -17.76
N PHE A 214 0.09 2.20 -17.12
CA PHE A 214 1.46 1.96 -16.69
C PHE A 214 2.15 0.93 -17.61
N ASP A 215 3.48 1.08 -17.77
CA ASP A 215 4.31 0.12 -18.50
C ASP A 215 4.70 -1.08 -17.63
N ALA A 216 5.27 -2.10 -18.28
CA ALA A 216 5.64 -3.39 -17.72
C ALA A 216 6.31 -3.28 -16.34
N PRO A 217 5.68 -3.79 -15.30
CA PRO A 217 6.19 -3.68 -13.94
C PRO A 217 7.40 -4.59 -13.71
N LEU A 218 8.38 -4.07 -12.97
CA LEU A 218 9.52 -4.83 -12.47
C LEU A 218 9.25 -5.27 -11.04
N ARG A 219 9.22 -6.59 -10.78
CA ARG A 219 9.11 -7.12 -9.42
C ARG A 219 10.46 -7.01 -8.69
N PHE A 220 10.45 -6.43 -7.50
CA PHE A 220 11.63 -6.28 -6.65
C PHE A 220 11.52 -6.98 -5.29
N PHE A 221 10.31 -7.44 -4.91
CA PHE A 221 10.08 -8.13 -3.63
C PHE A 221 9.00 -9.20 -3.77
N ALA A 222 9.12 -10.28 -2.98
CA ALA A 222 8.08 -11.31 -2.83
C ALA A 222 8.15 -11.97 -1.46
N SER A 223 6.99 -12.19 -0.81
CA SER A 223 6.87 -12.89 0.47
C SER A 223 5.49 -13.53 0.62
N LEU A 224 5.41 -14.85 0.54
CA LEU A 224 4.16 -15.63 0.57
C LEU A 224 3.14 -15.12 -0.47
N PHE A 225 2.07 -14.46 -0.01
CA PHE A 225 1.04 -13.87 -0.88
C PHE A 225 1.40 -12.46 -1.38
N TRP A 226 2.40 -11.81 -0.77
CA TRP A 226 2.81 -10.46 -1.13
C TRP A 226 3.79 -10.44 -2.29
N GLY A 227 3.58 -9.49 -3.18
CA GLY A 227 4.56 -9.03 -4.16
C GLY A 227 4.70 -7.52 -4.09
N ALA A 228 5.83 -7.00 -4.58
CA ALA A 228 6.01 -5.58 -4.81
C ALA A 228 6.67 -5.32 -6.16
N TRP A 229 6.16 -4.32 -6.86
CA TRP A 229 6.58 -3.94 -8.22
C TRP A 229 6.73 -2.42 -8.33
N ILE A 230 7.60 -2.00 -9.23
CA ILE A 230 7.65 -0.64 -9.73
C ILE A 230 7.21 -0.64 -11.19
N ALA A 231 6.31 0.26 -11.55
CA ALA A 231 5.83 0.47 -12.92
C ALA A 231 5.91 1.96 -13.26
N VAL A 232 5.96 2.31 -14.53
CA VAL A 232 6.13 3.70 -14.99
C VAL A 232 4.88 4.15 -15.73
N ARG A 233 4.35 5.34 -15.41
CA ARG A 233 3.24 5.93 -16.15
C ARG A 233 3.64 6.21 -17.60
N ARG A 234 2.87 5.70 -18.56
CA ARG A 234 3.04 6.06 -19.98
C ARG A 234 2.91 7.56 -20.23
N ALA A 235 3.55 8.01 -21.29
CA ALA A 235 3.48 9.39 -21.75
C ALA A 235 2.07 9.82 -22.19
#